data_cf1c61a368215deee4c250056dc00534
#
_entry.id   cf1c61a368215deee4c250056dc00534
#
_cell.length_a   1.000
_cell.length_b   1.000
_cell.length_c   1.000
_cell.angle_alpha   90.00
_cell.angle_beta   90.00
_cell.angle_gamma   90.00
#
_symmetry.space_group_name_H-M   'P 1'
#
loop_
_entity.id
_entity.type
_entity.pdbx_description
1 polymer ?
#
loop_
_entity_poly.entity_id
_entity_poly.type
_entity_poly.pdbx_seq_one_letter_code
_entity_poly.pdbx_strand_id
1 'polypeptide(L)'
;MKPSGDRVTLAGGTLAEAYQRFHRTGPEWGADQLTNHGPMAAEVLVRRGRAEVVPTWVDRYIRRLDDMPGATGEITDATWPQALGDGRRIGDWTAFFTRQLAAGPWPQVLATWWPRLLPGIAAGATHGVIRTGHVVRTLLAGQQDQPALDELAHALAFWAARARSVPPSAGPAGGLDPLAALDAVARVPRQEGNLAARFGQLTEDSGWPASVAGLRPAATPAQVQTRLADLVTAATLRYLSHGHGQPVLLVHTATAPNAVRHALPALPLELWVPSLTAVWAASAAIFAAYAPPGTAPSVTVSPGTVPSGGAPPAPHPALPDGPAAVAEVLDRAVSHGDEHVIKFTDTAAEVYTRTGKVEALAAALRAGGLIPGTRR
;
A
#
# COMPACT_ATOMS: atom_id res chain seq x y z
N MET A 1 20.99 -7.45 21.08
CA MET A 1 20.39 -8.60 21.77
C MET A 1 19.51 -9.32 20.76
N LYS A 2 19.87 -10.54 20.30
CA LYS A 2 19.02 -11.33 19.39
C LYS A 2 17.71 -11.65 20.12
N PRO A 3 16.53 -11.52 19.49
CA PRO A 3 15.29 -11.99 20.09
C PRO A 3 15.42 -13.48 20.43
N SER A 4 14.98 -13.89 21.61
CA SER A 4 14.98 -15.30 21.99
C SER A 4 14.11 -16.09 21.04
N GLY A 5 14.50 -17.31 20.68
CA GLY A 5 13.78 -18.17 19.73
C GLY A 5 12.29 -18.32 20.04
N ASP A 6 11.93 -18.32 21.31
CA ASP A 6 10.53 -18.42 21.79
C ASP A 6 9.65 -17.24 21.38
N ARG A 7 10.18 -16.01 21.37
CA ARG A 7 9.42 -14.82 20.91
C ARG A 7 9.16 -14.83 19.41
N VAL A 8 10.10 -15.32 18.61
CA VAL A 8 9.94 -15.43 17.15
C VAL A 8 8.89 -16.48 16.83
N THR A 9 8.90 -17.63 17.50
CA THR A 9 7.94 -18.71 17.30
C THR A 9 6.52 -18.30 17.71
N LEU A 10 6.35 -17.62 18.86
CA LEU A 10 5.04 -17.12 19.31
C LEU A 10 4.48 -16.06 18.35
N ALA A 11 5.30 -15.14 17.87
CA ALA A 11 4.89 -14.11 16.93
C ALA A 11 4.45 -14.72 15.58
N GLY A 12 5.17 -15.72 15.07
CA GLY A 12 4.80 -16.45 13.85
C GLY A 12 3.46 -17.18 14.00
N GLY A 13 3.23 -17.84 15.15
CA GLY A 13 1.95 -18.50 15.44
C GLY A 13 0.77 -17.52 15.48
N THR A 14 0.97 -16.34 16.05
CA THR A 14 -0.07 -15.30 16.11
C THR A 14 -0.47 -14.80 14.72
N LEU A 15 0.52 -14.59 13.81
CA LEU A 15 0.22 -14.17 12.44
C LEU A 15 -0.48 -15.26 11.65
N ALA A 16 -0.04 -16.53 11.78
CA ALA A 16 -0.67 -17.66 11.12
C ALA A 16 -2.14 -17.81 11.55
N GLU A 17 -2.44 -17.68 12.85
CA GLU A 17 -3.81 -17.71 13.36
C GLU A 17 -4.65 -16.54 12.79
N ALA A 18 -4.10 -15.34 12.77
CA ALA A 18 -4.77 -14.17 12.18
C ALA A 18 -5.11 -14.41 10.71
N TYR A 19 -4.16 -14.91 9.91
CA TYR A 19 -4.40 -15.26 8.51
C TYR A 19 -5.51 -16.31 8.36
N GLN A 20 -5.48 -17.40 9.11
CA GLN A 20 -6.52 -18.45 9.08
C GLN A 20 -7.92 -17.88 9.37
N ARG A 21 -8.02 -16.94 10.29
CA ARG A 21 -9.29 -16.30 10.61
C ARG A 21 -9.77 -15.38 9.48
N PHE A 22 -8.86 -14.62 8.85
CA PHE A 22 -9.19 -13.76 7.72
C PHE A 22 -9.53 -14.52 6.44
N HIS A 23 -8.98 -15.71 6.23
CA HIS A 23 -9.29 -16.51 5.03
C HIS A 23 -10.76 -16.97 4.97
N ARG A 24 -11.48 -16.96 6.08
CA ARG A 24 -12.92 -17.27 6.12
C ARG A 24 -13.79 -16.05 5.81
N THR A 25 -13.20 -14.86 5.76
CA THR A 25 -13.89 -13.61 5.49
C THR A 25 -13.65 -13.14 4.06
N GLY A 26 -14.61 -12.37 3.55
CA GLY A 26 -14.48 -11.76 2.22
C GLY A 26 -13.31 -10.78 2.14
N PRO A 27 -12.76 -10.61 0.94
CA PRO A 27 -11.71 -9.61 0.70
C PRO A 27 -12.26 -8.18 0.66
N GLU A 28 -13.56 -8.02 0.73
CA GLU A 28 -14.30 -6.77 0.77
C GLU A 28 -15.49 -6.90 1.72
N TRP A 29 -16.06 -5.77 2.12
CA TRP A 29 -17.19 -5.70 3.03
C TRP A 29 -18.03 -4.43 2.79
N GLY A 30 -19.32 -4.52 3.18
CA GLY A 30 -20.28 -3.43 3.11
C GLY A 30 -20.72 -3.08 1.67
N ALA A 31 -21.71 -2.20 1.58
CA ALA A 31 -22.31 -1.78 0.30
C ALA A 31 -21.33 -1.08 -0.63
N ASP A 32 -20.32 -0.40 -0.09
CA ASP A 32 -19.28 0.30 -0.85
C ASP A 32 -18.10 -0.60 -1.25
N GLN A 33 -18.17 -1.89 -0.96
CA GLN A 33 -17.11 -2.88 -1.26
C GLN A 33 -15.74 -2.43 -0.75
N LEU A 34 -15.68 -2.01 0.51
CA LEU A 34 -14.43 -1.58 1.15
C LEU A 34 -13.48 -2.78 1.29
N THR A 35 -12.21 -2.56 1.01
CA THR A 35 -11.21 -3.62 1.05
C THR A 35 -10.96 -4.13 2.47
N ASN A 36 -10.85 -5.45 2.63
CA ASN A 36 -10.39 -6.08 3.86
C ASN A 36 -8.88 -5.86 4.05
N HIS A 37 -8.52 -5.07 5.06
CA HIS A 37 -7.13 -4.74 5.40
C HIS A 37 -6.57 -5.60 6.53
N GLY A 38 -7.39 -6.48 7.09
CA GLY A 38 -7.06 -7.27 8.28
C GLY A 38 -5.71 -7.97 8.20
N PRO A 39 -5.44 -8.75 7.14
CA PRO A 39 -4.16 -9.47 7.00
C PRO A 39 -2.94 -8.53 7.02
N MET A 40 -3.03 -7.38 6.33
CA MET A 40 -1.93 -6.42 6.25
C MET A 40 -1.65 -5.74 7.59
N ALA A 41 -2.69 -5.35 8.32
CA ALA A 41 -2.54 -4.73 9.63
C ALA A 41 -2.01 -5.73 10.68
N ALA A 42 -2.50 -6.98 10.67
CA ALA A 42 -1.98 -8.03 11.53
C ALA A 42 -0.49 -8.29 11.29
N GLU A 43 -0.07 -8.35 10.02
CA GLU A 43 1.34 -8.51 9.66
C GLU A 43 2.20 -7.36 10.20
N VAL A 44 1.76 -6.10 10.05
CA VAL A 44 2.46 -4.94 10.59
C VAL A 44 2.59 -5.04 12.12
N LEU A 45 1.52 -5.34 12.83
CA LEU A 45 1.51 -5.45 14.28
C LEU A 45 2.49 -6.52 14.77
N VAL A 46 2.47 -7.71 14.17
CA VAL A 46 3.41 -8.79 14.52
C VAL A 46 4.84 -8.39 14.22
N ARG A 47 5.12 -7.90 13.03
CA ARG A 47 6.46 -7.51 12.58
C ARG A 47 7.06 -6.38 13.44
N ARG A 48 6.22 -5.48 13.93
CA ARG A 48 6.62 -4.35 14.79
C ARG A 48 6.65 -4.72 16.27
N GLY A 49 6.53 -6.00 16.62
CA GLY A 49 6.65 -6.46 18.00
C GLY A 49 5.43 -6.13 18.86
N ARG A 50 4.25 -6.08 18.26
CA ARG A 50 2.94 -5.85 18.90
C ARG A 50 2.02 -7.05 18.73
N ALA A 51 2.57 -8.28 18.71
CA ALA A 51 1.83 -9.51 18.49
C ALA A 51 0.73 -9.71 19.57
N GLU A 52 0.96 -9.21 20.78
CA GLU A 52 0.03 -9.33 21.91
C GLU A 52 -1.32 -8.65 21.71
N VAL A 53 -1.37 -7.62 20.86
CA VAL A 53 -2.63 -6.91 20.58
C VAL A 53 -3.43 -7.53 19.42
N VAL A 54 -2.80 -8.38 18.63
CA VAL A 54 -3.39 -8.91 17.38
C VAL A 54 -4.68 -9.68 17.62
N PRO A 55 -4.80 -10.61 18.59
CA PRO A 55 -6.04 -11.36 18.79
C PRO A 55 -7.24 -10.43 19.04
N THR A 56 -7.10 -9.48 19.97
CA THR A 56 -8.16 -8.53 20.30
C THR A 56 -8.48 -7.57 19.15
N TRP A 57 -7.47 -7.16 18.38
CA TRP A 57 -7.66 -6.31 17.21
C TRP A 57 -8.41 -7.06 16.10
N VAL A 58 -8.04 -8.32 15.84
CA VAL A 58 -8.69 -9.21 14.87
C VAL A 58 -10.13 -9.48 15.26
N ASP A 59 -10.42 -9.76 16.53
CA ASP A 59 -11.78 -9.98 17.04
C ASP A 59 -12.72 -8.83 16.73
N ARG A 60 -12.24 -7.61 16.86
CA ARG A 60 -13.01 -6.40 16.54
C ARG A 60 -13.15 -6.20 15.03
N TYR A 61 -12.06 -6.40 14.30
CA TYR A 61 -12.01 -6.14 12.87
C TYR A 61 -12.91 -7.08 12.08
N ILE A 62 -12.90 -8.38 12.39
CA ILE A 62 -13.67 -9.41 11.68
C ILE A 62 -15.18 -9.16 11.75
N ARG A 63 -15.70 -8.55 12.81
CA ARG A 63 -17.15 -8.33 12.98
C ARG A 63 -17.81 -7.49 11.88
N ARG A 64 -17.03 -6.73 11.13
CA ARG A 64 -17.52 -5.89 10.02
C ARG A 64 -17.36 -6.54 8.65
N LEU A 65 -16.66 -7.68 8.59
CA LEU A 65 -16.36 -8.34 7.33
C LEU A 65 -17.49 -9.26 6.92
N ASP A 66 -17.73 -9.33 5.62
CA ASP A 66 -18.63 -10.31 5.02
C ASP A 66 -17.95 -11.68 4.93
N ASP A 67 -18.72 -12.74 4.68
CA ASP A 67 -18.17 -14.08 4.45
C ASP A 67 -17.43 -14.15 3.11
N MET A 68 -16.47 -15.05 3.00
CA MET A 68 -15.74 -15.32 1.77
C MET A 68 -16.71 -15.87 0.70
N PRO A 69 -16.85 -15.23 -0.47
CA PRO A 69 -17.68 -15.74 -1.55
C PRO A 69 -17.16 -17.09 -2.06
N GLY A 70 -18.08 -18.05 -2.24
CA GLY A 70 -17.76 -19.34 -2.84
C GLY A 70 -17.36 -19.22 -4.30
N ALA A 71 -16.59 -20.20 -4.80
CA ALA A 71 -16.31 -20.32 -6.23
C ALA A 71 -17.59 -20.70 -7.00
N THR A 72 -17.82 -20.06 -8.13
CA THR A 72 -18.99 -20.25 -9.01
C THR A 72 -18.62 -20.88 -10.35
N GLY A 73 -17.34 -20.86 -10.73
CA GLY A 73 -16.86 -21.44 -11.96
C GLY A 73 -15.34 -21.58 -11.95
N GLU A 74 -14.81 -22.39 -12.84
CA GLU A 74 -13.38 -22.61 -12.93
C GLU A 74 -12.68 -21.52 -13.74
N ILE A 75 -11.53 -21.04 -13.24
CA ILE A 75 -10.55 -20.26 -14.00
C ILE A 75 -9.38 -21.20 -14.33
N THR A 76 -8.96 -21.18 -15.59
CA THR A 76 -7.86 -21.98 -16.11
C THR A 76 -6.78 -21.08 -16.72
N ASP A 77 -5.63 -21.67 -17.09
CA ASP A 77 -4.56 -20.96 -17.80
C ASP A 77 -5.00 -20.42 -19.17
N ALA A 78 -6.06 -20.98 -19.75
CA ALA A 78 -6.63 -20.51 -21.01
C ALA A 78 -7.70 -19.41 -20.83
N THR A 79 -8.39 -19.37 -19.68
CA THR A 79 -9.59 -18.52 -19.49
C THR A 79 -9.36 -17.34 -18.53
N TRP A 80 -8.21 -17.27 -17.86
CA TRP A 80 -7.93 -16.18 -16.91
C TRP A 80 -8.06 -14.76 -17.48
N PRO A 81 -7.70 -14.48 -18.78
CA PRO A 81 -7.79 -13.10 -19.27
C PRO A 81 -9.21 -12.57 -19.28
N GLN A 82 -10.22 -13.44 -19.51
CA GLN A 82 -11.63 -13.07 -19.53
C GLN A 82 -12.20 -12.84 -18.12
N ALA A 83 -11.57 -13.42 -17.08
CA ALA A 83 -11.97 -13.25 -15.70
C ALA A 83 -11.30 -12.05 -15.00
N LEU A 84 -10.27 -11.45 -15.65
CA LEU A 84 -9.50 -10.36 -15.07
C LEU A 84 -10.37 -9.10 -14.91
N GLY A 85 -10.37 -8.53 -13.70
CA GLY A 85 -11.16 -7.33 -13.37
C GLY A 85 -12.65 -7.60 -13.07
N ASP A 86 -13.11 -8.84 -13.11
CA ASP A 86 -14.47 -9.20 -12.70
C ASP A 86 -14.50 -9.58 -11.20
N GLY A 87 -14.90 -8.62 -10.37
CA GLY A 87 -14.98 -8.81 -8.92
C GLY A 87 -15.94 -9.92 -8.45
N ARG A 88 -16.92 -10.31 -9.29
CA ARG A 88 -17.83 -11.43 -8.99
C ARG A 88 -17.10 -12.78 -9.00
N ARG A 89 -15.95 -12.84 -9.67
CA ARG A 89 -15.12 -14.05 -9.82
C ARG A 89 -14.07 -14.20 -8.71
N ILE A 90 -14.18 -13.46 -7.60
CA ILE A 90 -13.16 -13.44 -6.54
C ILE A 90 -12.97 -14.81 -5.86
N GLY A 91 -14.06 -15.56 -5.65
CA GLY A 91 -13.98 -16.94 -5.14
C GLY A 91 -13.30 -17.89 -6.13
N ASP A 92 -13.56 -17.70 -7.43
CA ASP A 92 -12.93 -18.51 -8.50
C ASP A 92 -11.44 -18.21 -8.59
N TRP A 93 -11.03 -16.94 -8.48
CA TRP A 93 -9.64 -16.52 -8.46
C TRP A 93 -8.90 -17.06 -7.22
N THR A 94 -9.56 -17.06 -6.05
CA THR A 94 -8.96 -17.64 -4.84
C THR A 94 -8.72 -19.14 -5.03
N ALA A 95 -9.70 -19.89 -5.53
CA ALA A 95 -9.53 -21.30 -5.84
C ALA A 95 -8.44 -21.55 -6.90
N PHE A 96 -8.35 -20.69 -7.90
CA PHE A 96 -7.30 -20.76 -8.92
C PHE A 96 -5.91 -20.60 -8.32
N PHE A 97 -5.66 -19.53 -7.55
CA PHE A 97 -4.34 -19.30 -6.97
C PHE A 97 -3.97 -20.31 -5.88
N THR A 98 -4.94 -20.82 -5.14
CA THR A 98 -4.69 -21.94 -4.21
C THR A 98 -4.16 -23.17 -4.95
N ARG A 99 -4.76 -23.52 -6.11
CA ARG A 99 -4.25 -24.62 -6.95
C ARG A 99 -2.84 -24.34 -7.52
N GLN A 100 -2.57 -23.09 -7.98
CA GLN A 100 -1.26 -22.72 -8.50
C GLN A 100 -0.17 -22.83 -7.44
N LEU A 101 -0.45 -22.38 -6.21
CA LEU A 101 0.49 -22.43 -5.08
C LEU A 101 0.66 -23.85 -4.52
N ALA A 102 -0.33 -24.72 -4.66
CA ALA A 102 -0.20 -26.14 -4.33
C ALA A 102 0.61 -26.91 -5.39
N ALA A 103 0.60 -26.46 -6.65
CA ALA A 103 1.29 -27.12 -7.75
C ALA A 103 2.77 -26.72 -7.92
N GLY A 104 3.19 -25.57 -7.36
CA GLY A 104 4.54 -25.09 -7.55
C GLY A 104 5.04 -24.12 -6.47
N PRO A 105 6.34 -23.85 -6.45
CA PRO A 105 6.92 -22.91 -5.49
C PRO A 105 6.34 -21.50 -5.62
N TRP A 106 5.99 -20.86 -4.50
CA TRP A 106 5.39 -19.54 -4.50
C TRP A 106 6.18 -18.46 -5.26
N PRO A 107 7.54 -18.46 -5.29
CA PRO A 107 8.27 -17.46 -6.08
C PRO A 107 8.06 -17.60 -7.60
N GLN A 108 7.87 -18.83 -8.08
CA GLN A 108 7.57 -19.07 -9.49
C GLN A 108 6.14 -18.64 -9.85
N VAL A 109 5.18 -18.91 -8.98
CA VAL A 109 3.79 -18.44 -9.14
C VAL A 109 3.77 -16.92 -9.15
N LEU A 110 4.45 -16.28 -8.20
CA LEU A 110 4.56 -14.82 -8.14
C LEU A 110 5.23 -14.24 -9.41
N ALA A 111 6.36 -14.78 -9.85
CA ALA A 111 7.07 -14.32 -11.04
C ALA A 111 6.21 -14.46 -12.32
N THR A 112 5.39 -15.50 -12.40
CA THR A 112 4.45 -15.71 -13.52
C THR A 112 3.31 -14.72 -13.51
N TRP A 113 2.74 -14.44 -12.34
CA TRP A 113 1.51 -13.65 -12.23
C TRP A 113 1.74 -12.16 -12.03
N TRP A 114 2.86 -11.76 -11.46
CA TRP A 114 3.19 -10.36 -11.27
C TRP A 114 3.09 -9.53 -12.57
N PRO A 115 3.74 -9.89 -13.67
CA PRO A 115 3.64 -9.12 -14.91
C PRO A 115 2.25 -9.14 -15.54
N ARG A 116 1.44 -10.20 -15.30
CA ARG A 116 0.04 -10.31 -15.77
C ARG A 116 -0.89 -9.38 -14.99
N LEU A 117 -0.63 -9.17 -13.69
CA LEU A 117 -1.44 -8.34 -12.81
C LEU A 117 -0.98 -6.88 -12.79
N LEU A 118 0.28 -6.62 -13.10
CA LEU A 118 0.89 -5.29 -13.04
C LEU A 118 0.14 -4.20 -13.84
N PRO A 119 -0.40 -4.46 -15.05
CA PRO A 119 -1.24 -3.49 -15.76
C PRO A 119 -2.50 -3.10 -14.99
N GLY A 120 -2.99 -3.99 -14.12
CA GLY A 120 -4.14 -3.78 -13.24
C GLY A 120 -3.80 -3.25 -11.85
N ILE A 121 -2.67 -2.57 -11.67
CA ILE A 121 -2.11 -2.16 -10.35
C ILE A 121 -3.03 -1.25 -9.55
N ALA A 122 -3.96 -0.54 -10.18
CA ALA A 122 -4.94 0.29 -9.48
C ALA A 122 -6.10 -0.51 -8.85
N ALA A 123 -6.02 -1.85 -8.81
CA ALA A 123 -6.98 -2.74 -8.16
C ALA A 123 -7.31 -2.29 -6.73
N GLY A 124 -8.58 -1.98 -6.46
CA GLY A 124 -9.01 -1.49 -5.15
C GLY A 124 -8.18 -0.30 -4.65
N ALA A 125 -7.86 0.67 -5.51
CA ALA A 125 -6.95 1.78 -5.18
C ALA A 125 -5.55 1.29 -4.72
N THR A 126 -4.97 0.34 -5.46
CA THR A 126 -3.66 -0.31 -5.21
C THR A 126 -3.63 -1.36 -4.09
N HIS A 127 -4.76 -1.68 -3.46
CA HIS A 127 -4.77 -2.69 -2.39
C HIS A 127 -4.28 -4.08 -2.84
N GLY A 128 -4.50 -4.46 -4.12
CA GLY A 128 -4.00 -5.73 -4.64
C GLY A 128 -2.48 -5.85 -4.49
N VAL A 129 -1.73 -4.86 -4.96
CA VAL A 129 -0.28 -4.86 -4.84
C VAL A 129 0.20 -4.64 -3.40
N ILE A 130 -0.51 -3.83 -2.60
CA ILE A 130 -0.16 -3.60 -1.19
C ILE A 130 -0.29 -4.91 -0.40
N ARG A 131 -1.42 -5.62 -0.51
CA ARG A 131 -1.66 -6.89 0.18
C ARG A 131 -0.63 -7.93 -0.24
N THR A 132 -0.34 -8.04 -1.55
CA THR A 132 0.71 -8.94 -2.06
C THR A 132 2.08 -8.60 -1.48
N GLY A 133 2.47 -7.33 -1.40
CA GLY A 133 3.75 -6.91 -0.83
C GLY A 133 3.89 -7.26 0.66
N HIS A 134 2.82 -7.15 1.46
CA HIS A 134 2.83 -7.54 2.87
C HIS A 134 3.07 -9.05 3.04
N VAL A 135 2.34 -9.88 2.32
CA VAL A 135 2.52 -11.34 2.44
C VAL A 135 3.84 -11.82 1.85
N VAL A 136 4.32 -11.23 0.74
CA VAL A 136 5.63 -11.55 0.18
C VAL A 136 6.74 -11.20 1.18
N ARG A 137 6.64 -10.09 1.88
CA ARG A 137 7.56 -9.73 2.97
C ARG A 137 7.59 -10.78 4.09
N THR A 138 6.43 -11.31 4.46
CA THR A 138 6.30 -12.42 5.44
C THR A 138 6.99 -13.69 4.94
N LEU A 139 6.74 -14.09 3.70
CA LEU A 139 7.35 -15.27 3.07
C LEU A 139 8.88 -15.14 2.95
N LEU A 140 9.37 -13.96 2.57
CA LEU A 140 10.82 -13.66 2.50
C LEU A 140 11.49 -13.65 3.89
N ALA A 141 10.73 -13.34 4.95
CA ALA A 141 11.22 -13.43 6.32
C ALA A 141 11.29 -14.88 6.85
N GLY A 142 10.90 -15.86 6.02
CA GLY A 142 10.99 -17.30 6.32
C GLY A 142 9.71 -17.92 6.87
N GLN A 143 8.64 -17.16 7.09
CA GLN A 143 7.35 -17.71 7.48
C GLN A 143 6.61 -18.19 6.22
N GLN A 144 6.83 -19.46 5.86
CA GLN A 144 6.29 -20.10 4.65
C GLN A 144 5.31 -21.23 5.01
N ASP A 145 4.54 -21.04 6.08
CA ASP A 145 3.48 -21.95 6.49
C ASP A 145 2.25 -21.86 5.57
N GLN A 146 1.35 -22.82 5.69
CA GLN A 146 0.15 -22.86 4.84
C GLN A 146 -0.71 -21.59 4.96
N PRO A 147 -0.94 -21.02 6.16
CA PRO A 147 -1.67 -19.75 6.27
C PRO A 147 -1.04 -18.58 5.50
N ALA A 148 0.28 -18.49 5.42
CA ALA A 148 0.95 -17.45 4.64
C ALA A 148 0.83 -17.71 3.13
N LEU A 149 0.88 -18.97 2.68
CA LEU A 149 0.63 -19.33 1.28
C LEU A 149 -0.82 -19.07 0.87
N ASP A 150 -1.77 -19.41 1.74
CA ASP A 150 -3.19 -19.10 1.52
C ASP A 150 -3.41 -17.59 1.45
N GLU A 151 -2.73 -16.79 2.30
CA GLU A 151 -2.81 -15.33 2.20
C GLU A 151 -2.26 -14.81 0.88
N LEU A 152 -1.19 -15.41 0.34
CA LEU A 152 -0.71 -15.07 -1.00
C LEU A 152 -1.75 -15.38 -2.08
N ALA A 153 -2.45 -16.51 -1.98
CA ALA A 153 -3.56 -16.85 -2.88
C ALA A 153 -4.66 -15.79 -2.84
N HIS A 154 -5.08 -15.38 -1.64
CA HIS A 154 -6.09 -14.34 -1.44
C HIS A 154 -5.64 -12.98 -1.96
N ALA A 155 -4.37 -12.60 -1.75
CA ALA A 155 -3.82 -11.34 -2.22
C ALA A 155 -3.79 -11.25 -3.76
N LEU A 156 -3.31 -12.30 -4.43
CA LEU A 156 -3.28 -12.39 -5.88
C LEU A 156 -4.69 -12.47 -6.47
N ALA A 157 -5.60 -13.21 -5.82
CA ALA A 157 -7.01 -13.30 -6.22
C ALA A 157 -7.70 -11.94 -6.18
N PHE A 158 -7.51 -11.17 -5.09
CA PHE A 158 -8.05 -9.83 -4.99
C PHE A 158 -7.49 -8.91 -6.08
N TRP A 159 -6.18 -8.98 -6.32
CA TRP A 159 -5.56 -8.17 -7.37
C TRP A 159 -6.14 -8.52 -8.75
N ALA A 160 -6.28 -9.80 -9.06
CA ALA A 160 -6.85 -10.25 -10.34
C ALA A 160 -8.32 -9.87 -10.50
N ALA A 161 -9.15 -10.13 -9.48
CA ALA A 161 -10.59 -9.86 -9.52
C ALA A 161 -10.92 -8.37 -9.58
N ARG A 162 -10.07 -7.52 -9.02
CA ARG A 162 -10.26 -6.05 -9.02
C ARG A 162 -9.29 -5.32 -9.94
N ALA A 163 -8.58 -6.05 -10.82
CA ALA A 163 -7.62 -5.47 -11.75
C ALA A 163 -8.22 -4.25 -12.46
N ARG A 164 -7.54 -3.13 -12.34
CA ARG A 164 -7.92 -1.84 -12.95
C ARG A 164 -6.68 -1.14 -13.42
N SER A 165 -6.69 -0.74 -14.68
CA SER A 165 -5.57 0.01 -15.25
C SER A 165 -5.53 1.44 -14.71
N VAL A 166 -4.32 1.96 -14.62
CA VAL A 166 -4.07 3.40 -14.52
C VAL A 166 -4.35 4.02 -15.90
N PRO A 167 -4.79 5.28 -15.98
CA PRO A 167 -4.91 5.97 -17.27
C PRO A 167 -3.64 5.87 -18.09
N PRO A 168 -3.73 5.68 -19.43
CA PRO A 168 -2.57 5.49 -20.29
C PRO A 168 -1.55 6.62 -20.16
N SER A 169 -0.29 6.27 -20.03
CA SER A 169 0.80 7.24 -19.89
C SER A 169 2.10 6.67 -20.44
N ALA A 170 3.03 7.54 -20.81
CA ALA A 170 4.40 7.15 -21.09
C ALA A 170 5.11 6.76 -19.78
N GLY A 171 6.08 5.87 -19.87
CA GLY A 171 6.96 5.58 -18.73
C GLY A 171 7.86 6.76 -18.37
N PRO A 172 8.55 6.69 -17.21
CA PRO A 172 9.52 7.71 -16.79
C PRO A 172 10.58 7.97 -17.86
N ALA A 173 10.74 9.23 -18.27
CA ALA A 173 11.69 9.67 -19.29
C ALA A 173 12.30 11.04 -19.00
N GLY A 174 11.86 11.71 -17.91
CA GLY A 174 12.26 13.06 -17.55
C GLY A 174 13.51 13.14 -16.66
N GLY A 175 13.69 14.27 -16.01
CA GLY A 175 14.83 14.56 -15.14
C GLY A 175 14.49 14.72 -13.67
N LEU A 176 13.18 14.68 -13.30
CA LEU A 176 12.74 15.00 -11.94
C LEU A 176 13.02 13.83 -10.97
N ASP A 177 13.42 14.16 -9.76
CA ASP A 177 13.37 13.22 -8.65
C ASP A 177 11.91 12.96 -8.21
N PRO A 178 11.64 11.93 -7.41
CA PRO A 178 10.26 11.58 -7.04
C PRO A 178 9.49 12.69 -6.33
N LEU A 179 10.16 13.53 -5.54
CA LEU A 179 9.50 14.64 -4.84
C LEU A 179 9.04 15.71 -5.82
N ALA A 180 9.95 16.17 -6.66
CA ALA A 180 9.65 17.15 -7.70
C ALA A 180 8.66 16.59 -8.73
N ALA A 181 8.74 15.30 -9.05
CA ALA A 181 7.81 14.65 -9.96
C ALA A 181 6.38 14.59 -9.39
N LEU A 182 6.19 14.26 -8.10
CA LEU A 182 4.88 14.31 -7.43
C LEU A 182 4.32 15.74 -7.40
N ASP A 183 5.17 16.73 -7.13
CA ASP A 183 4.75 18.13 -7.10
C ASP A 183 4.28 18.63 -8.48
N ALA A 184 4.93 18.17 -9.54
CA ALA A 184 4.60 18.50 -10.93
C ALA A 184 3.33 17.83 -11.45
N VAL A 185 2.79 16.82 -10.75
CA VAL A 185 1.56 16.15 -11.19
C VAL A 185 0.38 17.10 -11.09
N ALA A 186 -0.27 17.38 -12.23
CA ALA A 186 -1.49 18.19 -12.28
C ALA A 186 -2.64 17.50 -11.52
N ARG A 187 -3.49 18.31 -10.87
CA ARG A 187 -4.68 17.79 -10.17
C ARG A 187 -5.85 17.71 -11.13
N VAL A 188 -6.68 16.67 -10.96
CA VAL A 188 -7.95 16.62 -11.69
C VAL A 188 -8.81 17.84 -11.35
N PRO A 189 -9.50 18.45 -12.34
CA PRO A 189 -10.28 19.68 -12.11
C PRO A 189 -11.49 19.45 -11.19
N ARG A 190 -12.10 18.26 -11.24
CA ARG A 190 -13.24 17.88 -10.39
C ARG A 190 -12.85 16.76 -9.45
N GLN A 191 -12.78 17.07 -8.15
CA GLN A 191 -12.41 16.10 -7.11
C GLN A 191 -13.64 15.47 -6.43
N GLU A 192 -14.64 15.15 -7.23
CA GLU A 192 -15.89 14.51 -6.82
C GLU A 192 -15.98 13.11 -7.42
N GLY A 193 -16.85 12.28 -6.84
CA GLY A 193 -17.06 10.92 -7.30
C GLY A 193 -15.98 9.92 -6.88
N ASN A 194 -16.12 8.69 -7.35
CA ASN A 194 -15.23 7.58 -7.04
C ASN A 194 -13.93 7.60 -7.87
N LEU A 195 -13.05 6.65 -7.59
CA LEU A 195 -11.76 6.51 -8.29
C LEU A 195 -11.90 6.44 -9.82
N ALA A 196 -12.91 5.72 -10.33
CA ALA A 196 -13.12 5.57 -11.76
C ALA A 196 -13.47 6.91 -12.43
N ALA A 197 -14.37 7.68 -11.81
CA ALA A 197 -14.76 8.99 -12.32
C ALA A 197 -13.59 9.99 -12.32
N ARG A 198 -12.74 9.94 -11.29
CA ARG A 198 -11.55 10.79 -11.19
C ARG A 198 -10.46 10.37 -12.18
N PHE A 199 -10.22 9.08 -12.35
CA PHE A 199 -9.26 8.57 -13.34
C PHE A 199 -9.71 8.82 -14.78
N GLY A 200 -11.03 8.85 -15.05
CA GLY A 200 -11.58 9.23 -16.35
C GLY A 200 -11.10 10.61 -16.80
N GLN A 201 -11.01 11.59 -15.87
CA GLN A 201 -10.52 12.93 -16.19
C GLN A 201 -9.04 12.94 -16.61
N LEU A 202 -8.21 12.04 -16.05
CA LEU A 202 -6.81 11.92 -16.45
C LEU A 202 -6.67 11.33 -17.87
N THR A 203 -7.62 10.50 -18.29
CA THR A 203 -7.64 9.98 -19.67
C THR A 203 -7.94 11.09 -20.69
N GLU A 204 -8.73 12.08 -20.29
CA GLU A 204 -9.09 13.24 -21.12
C GLU A 204 -8.05 14.36 -21.06
N ASP A 205 -7.15 14.34 -20.04
CA ASP A 205 -6.12 15.38 -19.86
C ASP A 205 -4.89 15.11 -20.75
N SER A 206 -4.68 15.95 -21.74
CA SER A 206 -3.51 15.90 -22.63
C SER A 206 -2.17 16.09 -21.91
N GLY A 207 -2.16 16.69 -20.73
CA GLY A 207 -0.97 16.91 -19.88
C GLY A 207 -0.59 15.67 -19.05
N TRP A 208 -1.53 14.72 -18.84
CA TRP A 208 -1.31 13.55 -18.01
C TRP A 208 -0.10 12.69 -18.43
N PRO A 209 0.08 12.30 -19.71
CA PRO A 209 1.24 11.52 -20.11
C PRO A 209 2.58 12.21 -19.82
N ALA A 210 2.65 13.53 -20.02
CA ALA A 210 3.84 14.33 -19.73
C ALA A 210 4.13 14.40 -18.23
N SER A 211 3.10 14.52 -17.39
CA SER A 211 3.23 14.51 -15.92
C SER A 211 3.87 13.21 -15.43
N VAL A 212 3.43 12.05 -15.94
CA VAL A 212 4.01 10.75 -15.57
C VAL A 212 5.42 10.58 -16.13
N ALA A 213 5.66 11.02 -17.35
CA ALA A 213 6.98 10.97 -17.98
C ALA A 213 8.03 11.83 -17.26
N GLY A 214 7.64 12.84 -16.46
CA GLY A 214 8.53 13.76 -15.78
C GLY A 214 9.52 13.09 -14.82
N LEU A 215 9.21 11.94 -14.26
CA LEU A 215 10.10 11.18 -13.38
C LEU A 215 11.36 10.72 -14.13
N ARG A 216 12.52 10.84 -13.48
CA ARG A 216 13.78 10.30 -14.00
C ARG A 216 13.71 8.77 -14.07
N PRO A 217 14.04 8.14 -15.22
CA PRO A 217 14.03 6.70 -15.38
C PRO A 217 15.07 6.00 -14.49
N ALA A 218 14.88 4.70 -14.30
CA ALA A 218 15.85 3.80 -13.69
C ALA A 218 16.12 2.66 -14.67
N ALA A 219 17.39 2.36 -14.93
CA ALA A 219 17.84 1.33 -15.88
C ALA A 219 18.46 0.11 -15.21
N THR A 220 18.88 0.22 -13.95
CA THR A 220 19.52 -0.86 -13.20
C THR A 220 18.74 -1.21 -11.94
N PRO A 221 18.84 -2.45 -11.42
CA PRO A 221 18.18 -2.84 -10.16
C PRO A 221 18.50 -1.89 -8.99
N ALA A 222 19.73 -1.45 -8.86
CA ALA A 222 20.12 -0.50 -7.80
C ALA A 222 19.41 0.85 -7.96
N GLN A 223 19.30 1.35 -9.20
CA GLN A 223 18.55 2.58 -9.47
C GLN A 223 17.05 2.42 -9.18
N VAL A 224 16.46 1.25 -9.50
CA VAL A 224 15.06 0.96 -9.16
C VAL A 224 14.84 0.98 -7.66
N GLN A 225 15.69 0.30 -6.88
CA GLN A 225 15.59 0.31 -5.41
C GLN A 225 15.69 1.72 -4.84
N THR A 226 16.66 2.52 -5.30
CA THR A 226 16.82 3.91 -4.88
C THR A 226 15.58 4.72 -5.25
N ARG A 227 15.10 4.62 -6.49
CA ARG A 227 13.95 5.39 -6.96
C ARG A 227 12.67 5.06 -6.21
N LEU A 228 12.43 3.78 -5.91
CA LEU A 228 11.30 3.35 -5.07
C LEU A 228 11.43 3.87 -3.64
N ALA A 229 12.62 3.78 -3.05
CA ALA A 229 12.86 4.30 -1.70
C ALA A 229 12.62 5.82 -1.61
N ASP A 230 13.06 6.57 -2.64
CA ASP A 230 12.85 8.01 -2.74
C ASP A 230 11.38 8.35 -2.99
N LEU A 231 10.65 7.55 -3.80
CA LEU A 231 9.22 7.71 -4.03
C LEU A 231 8.41 7.50 -2.74
N VAL A 232 8.73 6.44 -1.98
CA VAL A 232 8.11 6.19 -0.67
C VAL A 232 8.37 7.39 0.28
N THR A 233 9.61 7.89 0.29
CA THR A 233 9.96 9.06 1.11
C THR A 233 9.17 10.30 0.68
N ALA A 234 9.15 10.60 -0.61
CA ALA A 234 8.45 11.75 -1.18
C ALA A 234 6.95 11.73 -0.85
N ALA A 235 6.28 10.60 -1.10
CA ALA A 235 4.87 10.44 -0.83
C ALA A 235 4.55 10.53 0.66
N THR A 236 5.39 9.94 1.54
CA THR A 236 5.24 10.04 3.00
C THR A 236 5.33 11.50 3.45
N LEU A 237 6.32 12.25 2.97
CA LEU A 237 6.48 13.66 3.35
C LEU A 237 5.36 14.54 2.79
N ARG A 238 4.89 14.27 1.56
CA ARG A 238 3.76 15.02 0.97
C ARG A 238 2.44 14.78 1.67
N TYR A 239 2.30 13.68 2.41
CA TYR A 239 1.14 13.47 3.25
C TYR A 239 0.95 14.57 4.31
N LEU A 240 2.03 15.18 4.81
CA LEU A 240 1.95 16.29 5.76
C LEU A 240 1.13 17.48 5.22
N SER A 241 1.34 17.84 3.97
CA SER A 241 0.69 19.00 3.35
C SER A 241 -0.60 18.65 2.60
N HIS A 242 -0.76 17.41 2.12
CA HIS A 242 -1.85 17.02 1.23
C HIS A 242 -2.82 16.01 1.84
N GLY A 243 -2.46 15.33 2.95
CA GLY A 243 -3.26 14.26 3.54
C GLY A 243 -4.71 14.64 3.87
N HIS A 244 -4.99 15.92 4.13
CA HIS A 244 -6.33 16.41 4.42
C HIS A 244 -7.30 16.35 3.22
N GLY A 245 -6.79 16.25 1.97
CA GLY A 245 -7.64 16.15 0.78
C GLY A 245 -8.45 14.85 0.73
N GLN A 246 -7.81 13.72 0.98
CA GLN A 246 -8.43 12.43 1.16
C GLN A 246 -7.51 11.53 1.98
N PRO A 247 -7.64 11.54 3.32
CA PRO A 247 -6.66 10.94 4.21
C PRO A 247 -6.39 9.45 3.96
N VAL A 248 -7.45 8.69 3.70
CA VAL A 248 -7.36 7.24 3.47
C VAL A 248 -6.67 6.92 2.13
N LEU A 249 -7.05 7.61 1.05
CA LEU A 249 -6.50 7.28 -0.27
C LEU A 249 -5.08 7.81 -0.47
N LEU A 250 -4.73 8.93 0.17
CA LEU A 250 -3.39 9.50 0.03
C LEU A 250 -2.30 8.69 0.75
N VAL A 251 -2.62 7.85 1.75
CA VAL A 251 -1.61 6.92 2.30
C VAL A 251 -1.16 5.90 1.27
N HIS A 252 -2.01 5.57 0.28
CA HIS A 252 -1.67 4.59 -0.76
C HIS A 252 -0.54 5.07 -1.68
N THR A 253 -0.36 6.36 -1.84
CA THR A 253 0.76 6.91 -2.63
C THR A 253 2.13 6.55 -2.06
N ALA A 254 2.22 6.25 -0.76
CA ALA A 254 3.42 5.80 -0.08
C ALA A 254 3.43 4.28 0.15
N THR A 255 2.29 3.69 0.56
CA THR A 255 2.23 2.27 0.91
C THR A 255 2.32 1.35 -0.30
N ALA A 256 1.80 1.75 -1.48
CA ALA A 256 1.91 0.95 -2.69
C ALA A 256 3.36 0.83 -3.20
N PRO A 257 4.14 1.92 -3.39
CA PRO A 257 5.54 1.77 -3.77
C PRO A 257 6.39 1.07 -2.70
N ASN A 258 6.05 1.19 -1.40
CA ASN A 258 6.71 0.44 -0.35
C ASN A 258 6.43 -1.06 -0.45
N ALA A 259 5.19 -1.45 -0.77
CA ALA A 259 4.81 -2.85 -1.01
C ALA A 259 5.55 -3.45 -2.23
N VAL A 260 5.64 -2.70 -3.35
CA VAL A 260 6.46 -3.11 -4.49
C VAL A 260 7.92 -3.31 -4.07
N ARG A 261 8.49 -2.36 -3.32
CA ARG A 261 9.87 -2.44 -2.84
C ARG A 261 10.12 -3.71 -1.99
N HIS A 262 9.13 -4.11 -1.17
CA HIS A 262 9.20 -5.35 -0.39
C HIS A 262 9.08 -6.62 -1.27
N ALA A 263 8.37 -6.56 -2.38
CA ALA A 263 8.18 -7.69 -3.27
C ALA A 263 9.35 -7.91 -4.24
N LEU A 264 10.09 -6.85 -4.62
CA LEU A 264 11.18 -6.95 -5.61
C LEU A 264 12.20 -8.07 -5.35
N PRO A 265 12.65 -8.35 -4.10
CA PRO A 265 13.61 -9.42 -3.86
C PRO A 265 13.13 -10.83 -4.24
N ALA A 266 11.81 -11.03 -4.35
CA ALA A 266 11.20 -12.29 -4.79
C ALA A 266 10.95 -12.34 -6.30
N LEU A 267 11.22 -11.25 -7.03
CA LEU A 267 10.93 -11.13 -8.45
C LEU A 267 12.20 -11.19 -9.31
N PRO A 268 12.13 -11.77 -10.51
CA PRO A 268 13.18 -11.64 -11.52
C PRO A 268 13.54 -10.17 -11.81
N LEU A 269 14.82 -9.91 -12.05
CA LEU A 269 15.33 -8.53 -12.20
C LEU A 269 14.70 -7.76 -13.36
N GLU A 270 14.30 -8.44 -14.43
CA GLU A 270 13.61 -7.86 -15.59
C GLU A 270 12.23 -7.28 -15.25
N LEU A 271 11.62 -7.71 -14.14
CA LEU A 271 10.34 -7.17 -13.66
C LEU A 271 10.48 -5.90 -12.80
N TRP A 272 11.69 -5.53 -12.42
CA TRP A 272 11.91 -4.41 -11.49
C TRP A 272 11.58 -3.05 -12.10
N VAL A 273 12.08 -2.79 -13.32
CA VAL A 273 11.78 -1.53 -14.02
C VAL A 273 10.28 -1.41 -14.37
N PRO A 274 9.61 -2.43 -14.94
CA PRO A 274 8.17 -2.40 -15.12
C PRO A 274 7.37 -2.16 -13.82
N SER A 275 7.82 -2.74 -12.69
CA SER A 275 7.16 -2.55 -11.38
C SER A 275 7.26 -1.11 -10.88
N LEU A 276 8.45 -0.50 -10.99
CA LEU A 276 8.63 0.93 -10.68
C LEU A 276 7.74 1.81 -11.56
N THR A 277 7.72 1.55 -12.86
CA THR A 277 6.92 2.32 -13.83
C THR A 277 5.43 2.26 -13.48
N ALA A 278 4.92 1.07 -13.23
CA ALA A 278 3.50 0.88 -12.92
C ALA A 278 3.11 1.54 -11.58
N VAL A 279 3.91 1.35 -10.53
CA VAL A 279 3.58 1.91 -9.22
C VAL A 279 3.78 3.43 -9.16
N TRP A 280 4.71 3.98 -9.92
CA TRP A 280 4.83 5.42 -10.09
C TRP A 280 3.58 6.01 -10.74
N ALA A 281 3.14 5.45 -11.88
CA ALA A 281 1.94 5.90 -12.55
C ALA A 281 0.70 5.81 -11.65
N ALA A 282 0.55 4.72 -10.86
CA ALA A 282 -0.54 4.57 -9.89
C ALA A 282 -0.47 5.62 -8.76
N SER A 283 0.71 5.86 -8.19
CA SER A 283 0.90 6.87 -7.14
C SER A 283 0.62 8.27 -7.68
N ALA A 284 1.10 8.61 -8.88
CA ALA A 284 0.82 9.88 -9.55
C ALA A 284 -0.67 10.06 -9.82
N ALA A 285 -1.37 9.01 -10.31
CA ALA A 285 -2.81 9.08 -10.57
C ALA A 285 -3.64 9.28 -9.30
N ILE A 286 -3.30 8.57 -8.21
CA ILE A 286 -3.98 8.76 -6.91
C ILE A 286 -3.69 10.18 -6.38
N PHE A 287 -2.46 10.67 -6.51
CA PHE A 287 -2.11 12.02 -6.08
C PHE A 287 -2.83 13.09 -6.91
N ALA A 288 -2.91 12.93 -8.23
CA ALA A 288 -3.69 13.80 -9.11
C ALA A 288 -5.19 13.83 -8.72
N ALA A 289 -5.75 12.66 -8.39
CA ALA A 289 -7.17 12.49 -8.12
C ALA A 289 -7.60 13.01 -6.73
N TYR A 290 -6.69 13.00 -5.74
CA TYR A 290 -7.09 13.18 -4.34
C TYR A 290 -6.29 14.21 -3.55
N ALA A 291 -5.11 14.64 -4.03
CA ALA A 291 -4.41 15.74 -3.38
C ALA A 291 -5.16 17.05 -3.63
N PRO A 292 -5.30 17.92 -2.62
CA PRO A 292 -6.07 19.16 -2.76
C PRO A 292 -5.47 20.07 -3.83
N PRO A 293 -6.30 20.81 -4.58
CA PRO A 293 -5.83 21.80 -5.54
C PRO A 293 -5.16 22.99 -4.84
N GLY A 294 -4.20 23.61 -5.50
CA GLY A 294 -3.63 24.91 -5.06
C GLY A 294 -2.56 24.85 -3.97
N THR A 295 -2.15 23.68 -3.50
CA THR A 295 -0.98 23.54 -2.62
C THR A 295 0.29 23.38 -3.46
N ALA A 296 0.71 24.42 -4.18
CA ALA A 296 2.11 24.49 -4.62
C ALA A 296 2.99 24.50 -3.36
N PRO A 297 4.05 23.67 -3.30
CA PRO A 297 4.94 23.69 -2.16
C PRO A 297 5.67 25.02 -2.14
N SER A 298 5.33 25.90 -1.21
CA SER A 298 6.25 26.94 -0.80
C SER A 298 7.41 26.27 -0.08
N VAL A 299 8.39 25.79 -0.85
CA VAL A 299 9.68 25.41 -0.32
C VAL A 299 10.52 26.65 -0.20
N THR A 300 10.25 27.41 0.83
CA THR A 300 11.24 28.24 1.51
C THR A 300 10.94 28.08 2.99
N VAL A 301 11.60 27.13 3.63
CA VAL A 301 11.75 27.16 5.07
C VAL A 301 12.73 28.29 5.39
N SER A 302 12.23 29.51 5.38
CA SER A 302 12.86 30.61 6.13
C SER A 302 12.32 30.51 7.55
N PRO A 303 13.17 30.54 8.57
CA PRO A 303 12.70 30.60 9.95
C PRO A 303 11.87 31.89 10.11
N GLY A 304 10.56 31.76 10.27
CA GLY A 304 9.72 32.88 10.71
C GLY A 304 8.52 33.30 9.87
N THR A 305 8.13 32.61 8.79
CA THR A 305 6.93 33.01 8.04
C THR A 305 5.92 31.88 7.93
N VAL A 306 4.79 32.00 8.63
CA VAL A 306 3.64 31.08 8.57
C VAL A 306 2.81 31.46 7.33
N PRO A 307 2.50 30.55 6.39
CA PRO A 307 1.57 30.83 5.30
C PRO A 307 0.14 30.99 5.88
N SER A 308 -0.47 32.14 5.62
CA SER A 308 -1.88 32.41 5.94
C SER A 308 -2.78 31.61 5.00
N GLY A 309 -3.49 30.59 5.51
CA GLY A 309 -4.50 29.88 4.70
C GLY A 309 -4.88 28.47 5.15
N GLY A 310 -4.45 28.03 6.29
CA GLY A 310 -4.93 26.81 6.95
C GLY A 310 -4.50 26.87 8.40
N ALA A 311 -5.34 26.44 9.33
CA ALA A 311 -4.92 26.38 10.74
C ALA A 311 -3.60 25.62 10.83
N PRO A 312 -2.60 26.14 11.54
CA PRO A 312 -1.34 25.41 11.74
C PRO A 312 -1.67 24.05 12.34
N PRO A 313 -1.00 22.96 11.91
CA PRO A 313 -1.18 21.69 12.56
C PRO A 313 -0.92 21.87 14.05
N ALA A 314 -1.83 21.36 14.90
CA ALA A 314 -1.64 21.40 16.34
C ALA A 314 -0.23 20.90 16.67
N PRO A 315 0.49 21.51 17.59
CA PRO A 315 1.84 21.09 17.94
C PRO A 315 1.78 19.63 18.33
N HIS A 316 2.45 18.78 17.55
CA HIS A 316 2.58 17.37 17.92
C HIS A 316 3.37 17.31 19.23
N PRO A 317 2.94 16.48 20.21
CA PRO A 317 3.74 16.26 21.41
C PRO A 317 5.16 15.86 20.98
N ALA A 318 6.15 16.41 21.64
CA ALA A 318 7.55 16.11 21.33
C ALA A 318 7.76 14.59 21.35
N LEU A 319 8.28 14.06 20.25
CA LEU A 319 8.67 12.66 20.16
C LEU A 319 10.05 12.50 20.82
N PRO A 320 10.30 11.35 21.46
CA PRO A 320 11.65 11.00 21.88
C PRO A 320 12.55 10.83 20.65
N ASP A 321 13.86 10.73 20.86
CA ASP A 321 14.82 10.52 19.78
C ASP A 321 14.98 9.04 19.40
N GLY A 322 15.41 8.79 18.18
CA GLY A 322 15.85 7.49 17.70
C GLY A 322 14.76 6.40 17.71
N PRO A 323 15.11 5.16 18.09
CA PRO A 323 14.17 4.04 18.09
C PRO A 323 12.94 4.23 18.99
N ALA A 324 13.07 5.02 20.07
CA ALA A 324 11.97 5.33 20.97
C ALA A 324 10.87 6.16 20.28
N ALA A 325 11.23 7.05 19.34
CA ALA A 325 10.26 7.77 18.54
C ALA A 325 9.39 6.83 17.69
N VAL A 326 10.02 5.83 17.08
CA VAL A 326 9.31 4.82 16.28
C VAL A 326 8.36 4.01 17.15
N ALA A 327 8.81 3.58 18.34
CA ALA A 327 7.98 2.83 19.28
C ALA A 327 6.75 3.65 19.70
N GLU A 328 6.93 4.90 20.07
CA GLU A 328 5.86 5.81 20.49
C GLU A 328 4.81 6.03 19.38
N VAL A 329 5.24 6.26 18.13
CA VAL A 329 4.31 6.47 17.01
C VAL A 329 3.55 5.19 16.69
N LEU A 330 4.19 4.02 16.80
CA LEU A 330 3.54 2.72 16.65
C LEU A 330 2.52 2.47 17.76
N ASP A 331 2.82 2.78 19.02
CA ASP A 331 1.89 2.62 20.14
C ASP A 331 0.65 3.50 19.98
N ARG A 332 0.82 4.71 19.46
CA ARG A 332 -0.32 5.58 19.08
C ARG A 332 -1.14 4.99 17.95
N ALA A 333 -0.51 4.42 16.92
CA ALA A 333 -1.23 3.75 15.83
C ALA A 333 -2.02 2.53 16.31
N VAL A 334 -1.45 1.72 17.20
CA VAL A 334 -2.14 0.61 17.88
C VAL A 334 -3.35 1.11 18.68
N SER A 335 -3.16 2.16 19.48
CA SER A 335 -4.23 2.76 20.27
C SER A 335 -5.34 3.36 19.42
N HIS A 336 -5.00 3.91 18.26
CA HIS A 336 -5.92 4.45 17.26
C HIS A 336 -6.77 3.34 16.63
N GLY A 337 -6.16 2.20 16.31
CA GLY A 337 -6.80 0.97 15.87
C GLY A 337 -7.18 0.90 14.38
N ASP A 338 -7.13 2.01 13.64
CA ASP A 338 -7.44 2.02 12.21
C ASP A 338 -6.32 1.39 11.38
N GLU A 339 -6.68 0.56 10.44
CA GLU A 339 -5.77 -0.23 9.61
C GLU A 339 -4.90 0.60 8.65
N HIS A 340 -5.39 1.75 8.18
CA HIS A 340 -4.61 2.66 7.33
C HIS A 340 -3.54 3.37 8.14
N VAL A 341 -3.91 3.82 9.36
CA VAL A 341 -2.96 4.44 10.28
C VAL A 341 -1.87 3.44 10.66
N ILE A 342 -2.21 2.19 10.98
CA ILE A 342 -1.25 1.13 11.31
C ILE A 342 -0.27 0.91 10.14
N LYS A 343 -0.77 0.69 8.92
CA LYS A 343 0.07 0.44 7.74
C LYS A 343 0.91 1.65 7.34
N PHE A 344 0.33 2.84 7.37
CA PHE A 344 1.08 4.04 7.02
C PHE A 344 2.16 4.38 8.06
N THR A 345 1.88 4.14 9.33
CA THR A 345 2.89 4.28 10.40
C THR A 345 4.07 3.33 10.19
N ASP A 346 3.83 2.10 9.75
CA ASP A 346 4.89 1.16 9.38
C ASP A 346 5.77 1.72 8.26
N THR A 347 5.16 2.21 7.18
CA THR A 347 5.87 2.83 6.06
C THR A 347 6.66 4.06 6.49
N ALA A 348 6.07 4.94 7.30
CA ALA A 348 6.71 6.15 7.83
C ALA A 348 7.91 5.82 8.75
N ALA A 349 7.78 4.78 9.57
CA ALA A 349 8.86 4.29 10.42
C ALA A 349 10.04 3.74 9.59
N GLU A 350 9.78 3.06 8.46
CA GLU A 350 10.82 2.63 7.52
C GLU A 350 11.52 3.82 6.87
N VAL A 351 10.76 4.86 6.47
CA VAL A 351 11.34 6.11 5.95
C VAL A 351 12.25 6.77 6.99
N TYR A 352 11.75 6.93 8.22
CA TYR A 352 12.53 7.51 9.31
C TYR A 352 13.81 6.72 9.58
N THR A 353 13.72 5.40 9.70
CA THR A 353 14.88 4.53 9.97
C THR A 353 15.94 4.64 8.87
N ARG A 354 15.53 4.81 7.60
CA ARG A 354 16.44 4.93 6.47
C ARG A 354 17.04 6.33 6.31
N THR A 355 16.28 7.38 6.63
CA THR A 355 16.63 8.76 6.25
C THR A 355 16.92 9.69 7.43
N GLY A 356 16.52 9.31 8.65
CA GLY A 356 16.56 10.18 9.83
C GLY A 356 15.52 11.31 9.82
N LYS A 357 14.66 11.40 8.78
CA LYS A 357 13.68 12.50 8.64
C LYS A 357 12.53 12.35 9.63
N VAL A 358 12.52 13.18 10.67
CA VAL A 358 11.44 13.19 11.70
C VAL A 358 10.07 13.54 11.12
N GLU A 359 10.03 14.24 10.00
CA GLU A 359 8.81 14.58 9.27
C GLU A 359 8.05 13.33 8.80
N ALA A 360 8.74 12.20 8.59
CA ALA A 360 8.07 10.94 8.28
C ALA A 360 7.20 10.46 9.44
N LEU A 361 7.69 10.53 10.67
CA LEU A 361 6.92 10.21 11.87
C LEU A 361 5.81 11.22 12.11
N ALA A 362 6.05 12.50 11.84
CA ALA A 362 5.01 13.53 11.89
C ALA A 362 3.88 13.25 10.89
N ALA A 363 4.20 12.71 9.70
CA ALA A 363 3.19 12.29 8.73
C ALA A 363 2.30 11.15 9.26
N ALA A 364 2.87 10.18 9.96
CA ALA A 364 2.11 9.12 10.61
C ALA A 364 1.18 9.66 11.70
N LEU A 365 1.66 10.57 12.55
CA LEU A 365 0.83 11.25 13.55
C LEU A 365 -0.29 12.08 12.91
N ARG A 366 0.01 12.76 11.79
CA ARG A 366 -0.99 13.49 11.03
C ARG A 366 -2.07 12.57 10.48
N ALA A 367 -1.72 11.37 10.00
CA ALA A 367 -2.71 10.39 9.54
C ALA A 367 -3.65 9.99 10.68
N GLY A 368 -3.13 9.73 11.88
CA GLY A 368 -3.95 9.46 13.07
C GLY A 368 -4.87 10.62 13.47
N GLY A 369 -4.49 11.87 13.15
CA GLY A 369 -5.35 13.05 13.38
C GLY A 369 -6.40 13.29 12.30
N LEU A 370 -6.19 12.78 11.08
CA LEU A 370 -7.08 12.98 9.94
C LEU A 370 -8.04 11.81 9.68
N ILE A 371 -7.62 10.60 9.99
CA ILE A 371 -8.43 9.37 9.82
C ILE A 371 -9.17 9.12 11.14
N PRO A 372 -10.49 8.87 11.12
CA PRO A 372 -11.22 8.56 12.35
C PRO A 372 -10.72 7.27 13.01
N GLY A 373 -10.50 7.31 14.32
CA GLY A 373 -10.14 6.11 15.07
C GLY A 373 -11.30 5.12 15.15
N THR A 374 -10.98 3.84 15.24
CA THR A 374 -11.97 2.82 15.55
C THR A 374 -12.42 3.02 17.02
N ARG A 375 -13.68 3.39 17.23
CA ARG A 375 -14.22 3.56 18.60
C ARG A 375 -14.01 2.26 19.38
N ARG A 376 -13.53 2.39 20.61
CA ARG A 376 -13.33 1.29 21.57
C ARG A 376 -14.65 0.59 21.89
#